data_0f057979b9e97e9a928b9036d4495f6e
#
_entry.id   0f057979b9e97e9a928b9036d4495f6e
#
_cell.length_a   1.000
_cell.length_b   1.000
_cell.length_c   1.000
_cell.angle_alpha   90.00
_cell.angle_beta   90.00
_cell.angle_gamma   90.00
#
_symmetry.space_group_name_H-M   'P 1'
#
loop_
_entity.id
_entity.type
_entity.pdbx_description
1 polymer ?
#
loop_
_entity_poly.entity_id
_entity_poly.type
_entity_poly.pdbx_seq_one_letter_code
_entity_poly.pdbx_strand_id
1 'polypeptide(L)'
;MATRSLPNIIVTGTPGTGKTTHCETLAQRTGLKHISVTHIVKDKECHEGWDEEYQSWIVDEDKLLDAIEDDAKAGGCIIDWHACDLFPKSWIDLVVVLRADSATHYDRLKARNYPENKLQENLDSEIMEVLLQEARDAYDAEIVVELQSNTTDEMEANVDRIEAWLSQWKVDNGV
;
A
#
# COMPACT_ATOMS: atom_id res chain seq x y z
N MET A 1 -21.65 3.65 14.51
CA MET A 1 -20.31 3.16 14.19
C MET A 1 -19.32 3.63 15.25
N ALA A 2 -18.51 2.71 15.77
CA ALA A 2 -17.43 3.14 16.66
C ALA A 2 -16.42 3.94 15.83
N THR A 3 -16.15 5.17 16.22
CA THR A 3 -15.12 6.01 15.61
C THR A 3 -13.74 5.51 16.03
N ARG A 4 -12.87 5.26 15.07
CA ARG A 4 -11.47 4.92 15.35
C ARG A 4 -10.75 6.12 15.94
N SER A 5 -9.89 5.88 16.92
CA SER A 5 -9.06 6.94 17.51
C SER A 5 -7.85 7.30 16.66
N LEU A 6 -7.48 6.41 15.73
CA LEU A 6 -6.40 6.63 14.77
C LEU A 6 -6.86 6.15 13.38
N PRO A 7 -6.38 6.79 12.31
CA PRO A 7 -6.79 6.43 10.96
C PRO A 7 -6.09 5.20 10.43
N ASN A 8 -6.68 4.62 9.38
CA ASN A 8 -6.04 3.58 8.57
C ASN A 8 -5.60 4.17 7.23
N ILE A 9 -4.36 3.90 6.88
CA ILE A 9 -3.71 4.41 5.67
C ILE A 9 -3.31 3.23 4.80
N ILE A 10 -3.72 3.23 3.52
CA ILE A 10 -3.18 2.30 2.54
C ILE A 10 -2.02 2.98 1.84
N VAL A 11 -0.89 2.28 1.75
CA VAL A 11 0.21 2.65 0.86
C VAL A 11 0.28 1.59 -0.23
N THR A 12 -0.10 1.98 -1.43
CA THR A 12 -0.17 1.09 -2.59
C THR A 12 0.71 1.60 -3.72
N GLY A 13 0.86 0.80 -4.73
CA GLY A 13 1.67 1.08 -5.90
C GLY A 13 2.12 -0.22 -6.54
N THR A 14 2.54 -0.14 -7.79
CA THR A 14 3.10 -1.28 -8.50
C THR A 14 4.31 -1.82 -7.73
N PRO A 15 4.56 -3.14 -7.70
CA PRO A 15 5.77 -3.68 -7.09
C PRO A 15 7.02 -2.92 -7.56
N GLY A 16 7.90 -2.56 -6.65
CA GLY A 16 9.10 -1.79 -6.94
C GLY A 16 8.96 -0.27 -6.83
N THR A 17 7.82 0.24 -6.34
CA THR A 17 7.62 1.69 -6.17
C THR A 17 7.97 2.21 -4.76
N GLY A 18 8.49 1.36 -3.88
CA GLY A 18 9.00 1.79 -2.57
C GLY A 18 7.99 1.74 -1.43
N LYS A 19 6.94 0.94 -1.55
CA LYS A 19 5.91 0.79 -0.51
C LYS A 19 6.48 0.47 0.86
N THR A 20 7.31 -0.57 0.95
CA THR A 20 7.86 -1.04 2.23
C THR A 20 8.69 0.03 2.91
N THR A 21 9.56 0.72 2.17
CA THR A 21 10.41 1.79 2.72
C THR A 21 9.57 2.94 3.28
N HIS A 22 8.54 3.36 2.55
CA HIS A 22 7.61 4.40 3.02
C HIS A 22 6.88 3.95 4.28
N CYS A 23 6.37 2.72 4.29
CA CYS A 23 5.60 2.19 5.42
C CYS A 23 6.46 2.03 6.67
N GLU A 24 7.68 1.50 6.55
CA GLU A 24 8.59 1.35 7.68
C GLU A 24 8.98 2.69 8.28
N THR A 25 9.33 3.67 7.45
CA THR A 25 9.70 5.00 7.91
C THR A 25 8.52 5.70 8.58
N LEU A 26 7.35 5.62 7.98
CA LEU A 26 6.13 6.22 8.53
C LEU A 26 5.76 5.59 9.87
N ALA A 27 5.84 4.26 9.98
CA ALA A 27 5.58 3.53 11.23
C ALA A 27 6.53 3.94 12.35
N GLN A 28 7.82 4.09 12.05
CA GLN A 28 8.82 4.53 13.02
C GLN A 28 8.54 5.93 13.54
N ARG A 29 8.13 6.85 12.66
CA ARG A 29 7.87 8.25 13.03
C ARG A 29 6.54 8.46 13.75
N THR A 30 5.52 7.68 13.41
CA THR A 30 4.15 7.91 13.90
C THR A 30 3.70 6.94 14.98
N GLY A 31 4.36 5.81 15.11
CA GLY A 31 3.93 4.72 15.99
C GLY A 31 2.74 3.91 15.45
N LEU A 32 2.28 4.20 14.24
CA LEU A 32 1.23 3.39 13.60
C LEU A 32 1.76 2.00 13.26
N LYS A 33 0.85 1.01 13.23
CA LYS A 33 1.20 -0.37 12.98
C LYS A 33 1.37 -0.62 11.48
N HIS A 34 2.56 -1.04 11.05
CA HIS A 34 2.82 -1.45 9.67
C HIS A 34 2.28 -2.88 9.44
N ILE A 35 1.32 -3.01 8.55
CA ILE A 35 0.77 -4.29 8.13
C ILE A 35 1.29 -4.58 6.73
N SER A 36 2.29 -5.46 6.64
CA SER A 36 2.76 -5.97 5.36
C SER A 36 1.87 -7.13 4.93
N VAL A 37 1.03 -6.89 3.92
CA VAL A 37 0.09 -7.90 3.45
C VAL A 37 0.82 -9.11 2.89
N THR A 38 1.96 -8.92 2.23
CA THR A 38 2.81 -10.03 1.75
C THR A 38 3.18 -10.97 2.89
N HIS A 39 3.58 -10.45 4.04
CA HIS A 39 3.91 -11.26 5.21
C HIS A 39 2.69 -11.96 5.79
N ILE A 40 1.54 -11.30 5.85
CA ILE A 40 0.30 -11.89 6.36
C ILE A 40 -0.17 -13.03 5.45
N VAL A 41 -0.13 -12.85 4.15
CA VAL A 41 -0.49 -13.90 3.18
C VAL A 41 0.35 -15.15 3.39
N LYS A 42 1.64 -14.96 3.62
CA LYS A 42 2.58 -16.07 3.86
C LYS A 42 2.41 -16.69 5.25
N ASP A 43 2.42 -15.87 6.30
CA ASP A 43 2.44 -16.33 7.70
C ASP A 43 1.11 -16.94 8.15
N LYS A 44 -0.01 -16.40 7.68
CA LYS A 44 -1.36 -16.87 8.01
C LYS A 44 -1.99 -17.72 6.92
N GLU A 45 -1.18 -18.10 5.93
CA GLU A 45 -1.61 -18.97 4.82
C GLU A 45 -2.86 -18.45 4.08
N CYS A 46 -2.95 -17.13 3.89
CA CYS A 46 -4.06 -16.49 3.16
C CYS A 46 -3.88 -16.60 1.65
N HIS A 47 -3.59 -17.82 1.16
CA HIS A 47 -3.33 -18.08 -0.25
C HIS A 47 -3.93 -19.42 -0.68
N GLU A 48 -4.15 -19.55 -1.98
CA GLU A 48 -4.66 -20.78 -2.61
C GLU A 48 -3.55 -21.61 -3.24
N GLY A 49 -2.30 -21.11 -3.24
CA GLY A 49 -1.13 -21.78 -3.81
C GLY A 49 -0.11 -20.80 -4.34
N TRP A 50 0.87 -21.33 -5.04
CA TRP A 50 1.98 -20.58 -5.63
C TRP A 50 1.86 -20.55 -7.16
N ASP A 51 2.01 -19.36 -7.74
CA ASP A 51 2.04 -19.16 -9.18
C ASP A 51 3.50 -19.19 -9.65
N GLU A 52 3.90 -20.27 -10.33
CA GLU A 52 5.27 -20.46 -10.84
C GLU A 52 5.64 -19.47 -11.93
N GLU A 53 4.67 -19.06 -12.76
CA GLU A 53 4.90 -18.13 -13.87
C GLU A 53 5.29 -16.74 -13.36
N TYR A 54 4.57 -16.24 -12.37
CA TYR A 54 4.80 -14.89 -11.82
C TYR A 54 5.59 -14.89 -10.51
N GLN A 55 6.00 -16.06 -10.02
CA GLN A 55 6.77 -16.20 -8.77
C GLN A 55 6.08 -15.49 -7.59
N SER A 56 4.78 -15.74 -7.41
CA SER A 56 3.97 -15.09 -6.38
C SER A 56 2.89 -16.00 -5.82
N TRP A 57 2.41 -15.67 -4.62
CA TRP A 57 1.27 -16.35 -4.01
C TRP A 57 -0.04 -15.94 -4.68
N ILE A 58 -0.94 -16.92 -4.85
CA ILE A 58 -2.33 -16.66 -5.27
C ILE A 58 -3.13 -16.36 -4.00
N VAL A 59 -3.51 -15.10 -3.80
CA VAL A 59 -4.13 -14.63 -2.56
C VAL A 59 -5.57 -15.14 -2.41
N ASP A 60 -5.88 -15.66 -1.23
CA ASP A 60 -7.26 -15.91 -0.81
C ASP A 60 -7.78 -14.64 -0.11
N GLU A 61 -8.57 -13.87 -0.82
CA GLU A 61 -9.04 -12.55 -0.37
C GLU A 61 -9.87 -12.62 0.90
N ASP A 62 -10.74 -13.61 1.04
CA ASP A 62 -11.60 -13.77 2.22
C ASP A 62 -10.77 -14.03 3.47
N LYS A 63 -9.79 -14.93 3.38
CA LYS A 63 -8.87 -15.21 4.49
C LYS A 63 -8.05 -13.99 4.86
N LEU A 64 -7.60 -13.24 3.86
CA LEU A 64 -6.81 -12.03 4.08
C LEU A 64 -7.63 -10.97 4.81
N LEU A 65 -8.84 -10.71 4.36
CA LEU A 65 -9.73 -9.74 5.02
C LEU A 65 -10.02 -10.14 6.46
N ASP A 66 -10.31 -11.41 6.71
CA ASP A 66 -10.54 -11.93 8.07
C ASP A 66 -9.30 -11.73 8.96
N ALA A 67 -8.10 -11.92 8.41
CA ALA A 67 -6.84 -11.77 9.15
C ALA A 67 -6.55 -10.31 9.55
N ILE A 68 -7.03 -9.34 8.79
CA ILE A 68 -6.76 -7.91 9.00
C ILE A 68 -7.92 -7.18 9.71
N GLU A 69 -9.12 -7.72 9.67
CA GLU A 69 -10.35 -7.04 10.10
C GLU A 69 -10.26 -6.41 11.49
N ASP A 70 -9.78 -7.17 12.48
CA ASP A 70 -9.71 -6.68 13.85
C ASP A 70 -8.76 -5.48 14.00
N ASP A 71 -7.60 -5.55 13.36
CA ASP A 71 -6.63 -4.45 13.35
C ASP A 71 -7.20 -3.22 12.64
N ALA A 72 -7.88 -3.42 11.51
CA ALA A 72 -8.49 -2.32 10.76
C ALA A 72 -9.61 -1.64 11.55
N LYS A 73 -10.43 -2.41 12.23
CA LYS A 73 -11.51 -1.87 13.07
C LYS A 73 -10.97 -1.11 14.29
N ALA A 74 -9.85 -1.57 14.84
CA ALA A 74 -9.18 -0.88 15.93
C ALA A 74 -8.55 0.46 15.48
N GLY A 75 -8.13 0.55 14.23
CA GLY A 75 -7.49 1.72 13.66
C GLY A 75 -5.98 1.78 13.89
N GLY A 76 -5.34 2.79 13.29
CA GLY A 76 -3.90 3.01 13.46
C GLY A 76 -3.03 2.08 12.61
N CYS A 77 -3.52 1.66 11.45
CA CYS A 77 -2.80 0.75 10.56
C CYS A 77 -2.26 1.46 9.34
N ILE A 78 -1.07 1.06 8.91
CA ILE A 78 -0.49 1.38 7.60
C ILE A 78 -0.49 0.07 6.82
N ILE A 79 -1.37 -0.03 5.82
CA ILE A 79 -1.56 -1.25 5.02
C ILE A 79 -0.69 -1.16 3.77
N ASP A 80 0.29 -2.04 3.67
CA ASP A 80 1.29 -2.11 2.60
C ASP A 80 0.89 -3.23 1.62
N TRP A 81 0.26 -2.88 0.50
CA TRP A 81 -0.19 -3.85 -0.49
C TRP A 81 -0.41 -3.21 -1.86
N HIS A 82 -0.15 -3.97 -2.94
CA HIS A 82 -0.36 -3.48 -4.30
C HIS A 82 -1.84 -3.53 -4.74
N ALA A 83 -2.67 -4.39 -4.16
CA ALA A 83 -4.08 -4.53 -4.51
C ALA A 83 -4.98 -3.77 -3.53
N CYS A 84 -5.06 -2.45 -3.67
CA CYS A 84 -5.75 -1.59 -2.71
C CYS A 84 -7.28 -1.68 -2.74
N ASP A 85 -7.86 -2.16 -3.84
CA ASP A 85 -9.31 -2.20 -4.04
C ASP A 85 -10.01 -3.33 -3.27
N LEU A 86 -9.25 -4.19 -2.61
CA LEU A 86 -9.75 -5.31 -1.82
C LEU A 86 -10.47 -4.89 -0.55
N PHE A 87 -10.00 -3.83 0.12
CA PHE A 87 -10.44 -3.46 1.46
C PHE A 87 -11.75 -2.68 1.44
N PRO A 88 -12.68 -2.93 2.41
CA PRO A 88 -13.90 -2.14 2.52
C PRO A 88 -13.61 -0.65 2.70
N LYS A 89 -14.37 0.20 2.01
CA LYS A 89 -14.20 1.67 2.10
C LYS A 89 -14.26 2.18 3.54
N SER A 90 -15.12 1.59 4.36
CA SER A 90 -15.30 2.02 5.76
C SER A 90 -14.06 1.82 6.63
N TRP A 91 -13.12 0.98 6.21
CA TRP A 91 -11.88 0.75 6.94
C TRP A 91 -10.83 1.82 6.69
N ILE A 92 -10.92 2.58 5.59
CA ILE A 92 -9.80 3.34 5.02
C ILE A 92 -10.06 4.84 5.08
N ASP A 93 -9.06 5.58 5.58
CA ASP A 93 -9.12 7.04 5.73
C ASP A 93 -8.24 7.77 4.72
N LEU A 94 -7.18 7.12 4.23
CA LEU A 94 -6.27 7.68 3.22
C LEU A 94 -5.70 6.57 2.36
N VAL A 95 -5.61 6.81 1.05
CA VAL A 95 -4.95 5.91 0.09
C VAL A 95 -3.81 6.68 -0.57
N VAL A 96 -2.58 6.23 -0.34
CA VAL A 96 -1.38 6.80 -0.96
C VAL A 96 -0.95 5.88 -2.09
N VAL A 97 -0.95 6.38 -3.31
CA VAL A 97 -0.50 5.64 -4.50
C VAL A 97 0.89 6.15 -4.89
N LEU A 98 1.88 5.29 -4.72
CA LEU A 98 3.26 5.61 -5.08
C LEU A 98 3.48 5.38 -6.56
N ARG A 99 4.17 6.34 -7.21
CA ARG A 99 4.48 6.29 -8.63
C ARG A 99 5.99 6.34 -8.84
N ALA A 100 6.46 5.66 -9.86
CA ALA A 100 7.88 5.69 -10.23
C ALA A 100 8.03 5.86 -11.75
N ASP A 101 9.09 6.57 -12.16
CA ASP A 101 9.45 6.69 -13.57
C ASP A 101 9.88 5.33 -14.11
N SER A 102 9.65 5.08 -15.40
CA SER A 102 9.94 3.79 -16.05
C SER A 102 11.39 3.34 -15.85
N ALA A 103 12.35 4.23 -15.99
CA ALA A 103 13.77 3.90 -15.82
C ALA A 103 14.09 3.47 -14.38
N THR A 104 13.62 4.24 -13.40
CA THR A 104 13.80 3.93 -11.97
C THR A 104 13.11 2.62 -11.61
N HIS A 105 11.88 2.44 -12.08
CA HIS A 105 11.09 1.25 -11.84
C HIS A 105 11.75 -0.01 -12.44
N TYR A 106 12.22 0.09 -13.68
CA TYR A 106 12.94 -0.99 -14.33
C TYR A 106 14.17 -1.42 -13.52
N ASP A 107 15.01 -0.47 -13.11
CA ASP A 107 16.23 -0.75 -12.35
C ASP A 107 15.91 -1.46 -11.02
N ARG A 108 14.86 -1.03 -10.33
CA ARG A 108 14.43 -1.65 -9.07
C ARG A 108 13.93 -3.07 -9.26
N LEU A 109 13.15 -3.33 -10.32
CA LEU A 109 12.64 -4.67 -10.63
C LEU A 109 13.78 -5.60 -11.06
N LYS A 110 14.73 -5.10 -11.82
CA LYS A 110 15.94 -5.85 -12.19
C LYS A 110 16.74 -6.25 -10.95
N ALA A 111 16.93 -5.34 -10.01
CA ALA A 111 17.64 -5.60 -8.76
C ALA A 111 16.96 -6.68 -7.90
N ARG A 112 15.66 -6.85 -8.05
CA ARG A 112 14.87 -7.90 -7.37
C ARG A 112 14.90 -9.24 -8.10
N ASN A 113 15.59 -9.33 -9.23
CA ASN A 113 15.68 -10.54 -10.07
C ASN A 113 14.31 -11.08 -10.50
N TYR A 114 13.39 -10.19 -10.85
CA TYR A 114 12.07 -10.61 -11.34
C TYR A 114 12.20 -11.35 -12.67
N PRO A 115 11.46 -12.47 -12.88
CA PRO A 115 11.36 -13.11 -14.20
C PRO A 115 10.90 -12.09 -15.25
N GLU A 116 11.33 -12.28 -16.52
CA GLU A 116 11.05 -11.34 -17.60
C GLU A 116 9.55 -11.03 -17.76
N ASN A 117 8.70 -12.05 -17.70
CA ASN A 117 7.25 -11.88 -17.78
C ASN A 117 6.68 -11.01 -16.65
N LYS A 118 7.15 -11.23 -15.42
CA LYS A 118 6.74 -10.46 -14.25
C LYS A 118 7.26 -9.02 -14.32
N LEU A 119 8.51 -8.85 -14.75
CA LEU A 119 9.12 -7.54 -14.94
C LEU A 119 8.31 -6.71 -15.95
N GLN A 120 8.02 -7.27 -17.11
CA GLN A 120 7.29 -6.58 -18.18
C GLN A 120 5.85 -6.26 -17.74
N GLU A 121 5.18 -7.20 -17.11
CA GLU A 121 3.83 -7.01 -16.58
C GLU A 121 3.76 -5.81 -15.62
N ASN A 122 4.72 -5.71 -14.69
CA ASN A 122 4.77 -4.63 -13.72
C ASN A 122 5.14 -3.29 -14.35
N LEU A 123 6.04 -3.26 -15.32
CA LEU A 123 6.36 -2.04 -16.07
C LEU A 123 5.14 -1.51 -16.82
N ASP A 124 4.44 -2.39 -17.51
CA ASP A 124 3.25 -2.03 -18.28
C ASP A 124 2.14 -1.51 -17.35
N SER A 125 1.93 -2.18 -16.22
CA SER A 125 0.95 -1.79 -15.21
C SER A 125 1.22 -0.37 -14.68
N GLU A 126 2.48 -0.05 -14.41
CA GLU A 126 2.87 1.28 -13.92
C GLU A 126 2.68 2.36 -15.00
N ILE A 127 3.11 2.10 -16.22
CA ILE A 127 2.95 3.04 -17.35
C ILE A 127 1.47 3.31 -17.62
N MET A 128 0.62 2.28 -17.55
CA MET A 128 -0.81 2.37 -17.79
C MET A 128 -1.60 2.88 -16.58
N GLU A 129 -0.94 3.22 -15.48
CA GLU A 129 -1.56 3.75 -14.26
C GLU A 129 -2.65 2.82 -13.68
N VAL A 130 -2.47 1.51 -13.81
CA VAL A 130 -3.48 0.52 -13.40
C VAL A 130 -3.86 0.65 -11.93
N LEU A 131 -2.88 0.68 -11.03
CA LEU A 131 -3.16 0.74 -9.59
C LEU A 131 -3.71 2.11 -9.15
N LEU A 132 -3.26 3.19 -9.79
CA LEU A 132 -3.80 4.52 -9.54
C LEU A 132 -5.29 4.58 -9.92
N GLN A 133 -5.65 4.02 -11.07
CA GLN A 133 -7.03 3.98 -11.52
C GLN A 133 -7.88 3.08 -10.62
N GLU A 134 -7.36 1.92 -10.20
CA GLU A 134 -8.04 1.04 -9.24
C GLU A 134 -8.35 1.76 -7.93
N ALA A 135 -7.39 2.53 -7.40
CA ALA A 135 -7.59 3.32 -6.20
C ALA A 135 -8.69 4.37 -6.37
N ARG A 136 -8.67 5.08 -7.49
CA ARG A 136 -9.67 6.12 -7.81
C ARG A 136 -11.07 5.54 -7.99
N ASP A 137 -11.16 4.33 -8.53
CA ASP A 137 -12.45 3.66 -8.73
C ASP A 137 -13.00 3.07 -7.43
N ALA A 138 -12.13 2.61 -6.53
CA ALA A 138 -12.51 1.93 -5.30
C ALA A 138 -12.80 2.87 -4.12
N TYR A 139 -12.18 4.04 -4.08
CA TYR A 139 -12.26 4.97 -2.96
C TYR A 139 -12.65 6.38 -3.42
N ASP A 140 -13.14 7.19 -2.49
CA ASP A 140 -13.50 8.58 -2.79
C ASP A 140 -12.24 9.36 -3.22
N ALA A 141 -12.37 10.16 -4.28
CA ALA A 141 -11.24 10.90 -4.85
C ALA A 141 -10.53 11.80 -3.83
N GLU A 142 -11.25 12.28 -2.83
CA GLU A 142 -10.72 13.15 -1.78
C GLU A 142 -9.67 12.49 -0.91
N ILE A 143 -9.70 11.16 -0.78
CA ILE A 143 -8.77 10.41 0.06
C ILE A 143 -7.67 9.71 -0.73
N VAL A 144 -7.69 9.78 -2.05
CA VAL A 144 -6.66 9.16 -2.91
C VAL A 144 -5.62 10.20 -3.30
N VAL A 145 -4.37 9.95 -2.92
CA VAL A 145 -3.23 10.85 -3.16
C VAL A 145 -2.16 10.13 -3.96
N GLU A 146 -1.71 10.74 -5.07
CA GLU A 146 -0.62 10.25 -5.90
C GLU A 146 0.69 10.93 -5.48
N LEU A 147 1.72 10.14 -5.15
CA LEU A 147 3.03 10.66 -4.73
C LEU A 147 4.16 10.02 -5.53
N GLN A 148 5.10 10.83 -5.99
CA GLN A 148 6.27 10.35 -6.73
C GLN A 148 7.28 9.72 -5.79
N SER A 149 7.88 8.60 -6.21
CA SER A 149 8.77 7.79 -5.40
C SER A 149 10.01 7.34 -6.19
N ASN A 150 10.74 8.32 -6.74
CA ASN A 150 11.94 8.03 -7.54
C ASN A 150 13.23 8.16 -6.75
N THR A 151 13.25 8.97 -5.70
CA THR A 151 14.44 9.28 -4.91
C THR A 151 14.16 9.17 -3.41
N THR A 152 15.24 9.08 -2.63
CA THR A 152 15.17 9.12 -1.16
C THR A 152 14.59 10.45 -0.68
N ASP A 153 14.95 11.55 -1.30
CA ASP A 153 14.43 12.88 -0.95
C ASP A 153 12.91 12.95 -1.15
N GLU A 154 12.42 12.39 -2.25
CA GLU A 154 10.98 12.30 -2.51
C GLU A 154 10.29 11.43 -1.45
N MET A 155 10.90 10.32 -1.07
CA MET A 155 10.37 9.45 -0.02
C MET A 155 10.24 10.19 1.30
N GLU A 156 11.28 10.91 1.71
CA GLU A 156 11.25 11.70 2.95
C GLU A 156 10.18 12.78 2.91
N ALA A 157 10.07 13.50 1.80
CA ALA A 157 9.04 14.52 1.60
C ALA A 157 7.62 13.91 1.65
N ASN A 158 7.45 12.73 1.07
CA ASN A 158 6.19 12.00 1.10
C ASN A 158 5.79 11.61 2.52
N VAL A 159 6.73 11.10 3.30
CA VAL A 159 6.49 10.72 4.71
C VAL A 159 6.13 11.96 5.53
N ASP A 160 6.83 13.07 5.34
CA ASP A 160 6.52 14.35 6.01
C ASP A 160 5.08 14.79 5.69
N ARG A 161 4.67 14.67 4.45
CA ARG A 161 3.32 15.03 4.00
C ARG A 161 2.24 14.14 4.65
N ILE A 162 2.50 12.85 4.74
CA ILE A 162 1.57 11.89 5.38
C ILE A 162 1.48 12.16 6.87
N GLU A 163 2.60 12.47 7.54
CA GLU A 163 2.59 12.86 8.96
C GLU A 163 1.77 14.12 9.20
N ALA A 164 1.89 15.13 8.33
CA ALA A 164 1.10 16.35 8.42
C ALA A 164 -0.39 16.06 8.26
N TRP A 165 -0.73 15.18 7.32
CA TRP A 165 -2.11 14.73 7.14
C TRP A 165 -2.63 14.03 8.40
N LEU A 166 -1.82 13.16 9.01
CA LEU A 166 -2.19 12.44 10.25
C LEU A 166 -2.48 13.42 11.38
N SER A 167 -1.63 14.43 11.55
CA SER A 167 -1.81 15.45 12.58
C SER A 167 -3.13 16.22 12.38
N GLN A 168 -3.43 16.57 11.14
CA GLN A 168 -4.68 17.25 10.81
C GLN A 168 -5.89 16.34 11.02
N TRP A 169 -5.78 15.07 10.64
CA TRP A 169 -6.85 14.08 10.87
C TRP A 169 -7.19 13.96 12.35
N LYS A 170 -6.18 13.93 13.23
CA LYS A 170 -6.39 13.88 14.68
C LYS A 170 -7.16 15.11 15.18
N VAL A 171 -6.77 16.30 14.73
CA VAL A 171 -7.46 17.54 15.07
C VAL A 171 -8.92 17.49 14.62
N ASP A 172 -9.15 17.10 13.37
CA ASP A 172 -10.50 17.05 12.77
C ASP A 172 -11.41 16.03 13.46
N ASN A 173 -10.85 14.99 14.06
CA ASN A 173 -11.58 13.92 14.74
C ASN A 173 -11.53 14.02 16.27
N GLY A 174 -10.99 15.10 16.81
CA GLY A 174 -10.96 15.35 18.25
C GLY A 174 -10.07 14.42 19.05
N VAL A 175 -8.97 13.97 18.45
CA VAL A 175 -8.02 13.02 19.08
C VAL A 175 -6.75 13.72 19.52
#